data_404b8881b1eb8ac138dabefb02ac166d
#
_entry.id   404b8881b1eb8ac138dabefb02ac166d
#
_cell.length_a   1.000
_cell.length_b   1.000
_cell.length_c   1.000
_cell.angle_alpha   90.00
_cell.angle_beta   90.00
_cell.angle_gamma   90.00
#
_symmetry.space_group_name_H-M   'P 1'
#
loop_
_entity.id
_entity.type
_entity.pdbx_description
1 polymer ?
#
loop_
_entity_poly.entity_id
_entity_poly.type
_entity_poly.pdbx_seq_one_letter_code
_entity_poly.pdbx_strand_id
1 'polypeptide(L)'
;MSSKQTIRLSLSLLAVFLPLEMIANVRAQQAQEKPSTAPAKSEPRPKGSGNDSKTIAAALDRALPLLQQAAANYPKHRQCFSCHHQTLPMLALVTAKKQRRAIDEKLLQDQTEFTRKSFQKELNGLRSGKGVGGKAMTVAYGLWALRLADWKSDEITEAMVTYLLKTQTEEGYWTGQVSRPPLEESYFTATVLAIQGMKRYATDKQKSSTEAVIAKAQAWLTTTAAKDREDKVFKLWGLSILEDKTKEIASARQAVLADQREDGGWGQTDSMKSDAYATGQTLFVLREVGLDSSDKAFQRGVQFLLQTQCADGSWFVKTRSLPIQTYFDNGDPHGKDQFISTPATAWAIAALASDG
;
A
#
# COMPACT_ATOMS: atom_id res chain seq x y z
N MET A 1 -12.76 67.23 -21.50
CA MET A 1 -11.85 67.20 -20.33
C MET A 1 -12.07 65.84 -19.65
N SER A 2 -11.24 64.87 -19.93
CA SER A 2 -11.37 63.46 -19.45
C SER A 2 -10.20 63.15 -18.54
N SER A 3 -10.46 62.88 -17.27
CA SER A 3 -9.50 62.53 -16.25
C SER A 3 -9.29 60.98 -16.28
N LYS A 4 -8.08 60.53 -16.67
CA LYS A 4 -7.65 59.16 -16.58
C LYS A 4 -7.10 58.91 -15.16
N GLN A 5 -7.81 58.12 -14.35
CA GLN A 5 -7.28 57.56 -13.10
C GLN A 5 -6.49 56.31 -13.39
N THR A 6 -5.22 56.36 -13.08
CA THR A 6 -4.26 55.21 -13.14
C THR A 6 -4.31 54.48 -11.80
N ILE A 7 -4.83 53.25 -11.79
CA ILE A 7 -4.80 52.38 -10.61
C ILE A 7 -3.43 51.67 -10.58
N ARG A 8 -2.61 51.99 -9.58
CA ARG A 8 -1.37 51.26 -9.27
C ARG A 8 -1.73 50.04 -8.40
N LEU A 9 -1.57 48.82 -8.94
CA LEU A 9 -1.55 47.60 -8.15
C LEU A 9 -0.17 47.46 -7.49
N SER A 10 -0.15 47.53 -6.17
CA SER A 10 1.02 47.15 -5.37
C SER A 10 0.95 45.67 -5.07
N LEU A 11 1.83 44.86 -5.68
CA LEU A 11 2.11 43.49 -5.29
C LEU A 11 2.89 43.49 -3.97
N SER A 12 2.25 43.11 -2.88
CA SER A 12 2.91 42.76 -1.61
C SER A 12 3.39 41.33 -1.67
N LEU A 13 4.68 41.10 -1.89
CA LEU A 13 5.33 39.81 -1.65
C LEU A 13 5.36 39.55 -0.12
N LEU A 14 4.49 38.65 0.37
CA LEU A 14 4.68 38.08 1.70
C LEU A 14 5.75 37.00 1.59
N ALA A 15 6.98 37.31 1.96
CA ALA A 15 8.02 36.33 2.22
C ALA A 15 7.72 35.65 3.55
N VAL A 16 7.33 34.37 3.50
CA VAL A 16 7.20 33.53 4.68
C VAL A 16 8.62 33.18 5.16
N PHE A 17 9.13 33.91 6.14
CA PHE A 17 10.36 33.58 6.85
C PHE A 17 10.07 32.37 7.79
N LEU A 18 10.51 31.17 7.42
CA LEU A 18 10.65 30.07 8.37
C LEU A 18 11.79 30.41 9.35
N PRO A 19 11.60 30.20 10.67
CA PRO A 19 12.65 30.54 11.64
C PRO A 19 13.88 29.67 11.40
N LEU A 20 15.05 30.32 11.35
CA LEU A 20 16.37 29.71 11.16
C LEU A 20 16.67 28.57 12.15
N GLU A 21 16.03 28.55 13.31
CA GLU A 21 16.18 27.51 14.32
C GLU A 21 15.64 26.14 13.91
N MET A 22 14.60 26.08 13.04
CA MET A 22 14.10 24.81 12.52
C MET A 22 15.08 24.17 11.52
N ILE A 23 15.80 24.98 10.73
CA ILE A 23 16.78 24.49 9.76
C ILE A 23 18.06 24.01 10.46
N ALA A 24 18.45 24.66 11.56
CA ALA A 24 19.61 24.27 12.36
C ALA A 24 19.38 22.94 13.10
N ASN A 25 18.19 22.70 13.65
CA ASN A 25 17.86 21.44 14.32
C ASN A 25 17.83 20.24 13.38
N VAL A 26 17.37 20.39 12.14
CA VAL A 26 17.40 19.32 11.15
C VAL A 26 18.85 18.97 10.74
N ARG A 27 19.74 19.96 10.62
CA ARG A 27 21.16 19.73 10.31
C ARG A 27 21.95 19.12 11.48
N ALA A 28 21.65 19.51 12.72
CA ALA A 28 22.30 18.95 13.91
C ALA A 28 21.94 17.48 14.15
N GLN A 29 20.71 17.07 13.84
CA GLN A 29 20.30 15.65 13.92
C GLN A 29 20.93 14.76 12.84
N GLN A 30 21.31 15.32 11.68
CA GLN A 30 22.02 14.59 10.62
C GLN A 30 23.48 14.28 10.95
N ALA A 31 24.10 15.03 11.87
CA ALA A 31 25.52 14.89 12.23
C ALA A 31 25.80 13.84 13.33
N GLN A 32 24.81 13.29 14.03
CA GLN A 32 24.97 12.31 15.11
C GLN A 32 24.67 10.87 14.73
N GLU A 33 24.36 10.58 13.47
CA GLU A 33 24.07 9.23 13.03
C GLU A 33 25.36 8.44 12.76
N LYS A 34 25.62 7.39 13.58
CA LYS A 34 26.60 6.35 13.23
C LYS A 34 26.25 5.80 11.84
N PRO A 35 27.25 5.58 10.95
CA PRO A 35 26.99 4.98 9.66
C PRO A 35 26.29 3.63 9.87
N SER A 36 25.11 3.47 9.29
CA SER A 36 24.44 2.17 9.18
C SER A 36 25.41 1.20 8.52
N THR A 37 25.74 0.12 9.20
CA THR A 37 26.44 -1.00 8.56
C THR A 37 25.70 -1.36 7.29
N ALA A 38 26.39 -1.34 6.15
CA ALA A 38 25.82 -1.74 4.88
C ALA A 38 25.14 -3.10 5.04
N PRO A 39 23.93 -3.31 4.49
CA PRO A 39 23.28 -4.60 4.55
C PRO A 39 24.24 -5.67 4.02
N ALA A 40 24.38 -6.78 4.75
CA ALA A 40 25.17 -7.90 4.31
C ALA A 40 24.72 -8.23 2.88
N LYS A 41 25.68 -8.25 1.92
CA LYS A 41 25.37 -8.63 0.55
C LYS A 41 24.77 -10.03 0.62
N SER A 42 23.46 -10.11 0.34
CA SER A 42 22.79 -11.39 0.21
C SER A 42 23.44 -12.16 -0.92
N GLU A 43 24.13 -13.27 -0.61
CA GLU A 43 24.61 -14.17 -1.65
C GLU A 43 23.38 -14.69 -2.42
N PRO A 44 23.39 -14.61 -3.75
CA PRO A 44 22.28 -15.14 -4.55
C PRO A 44 22.22 -16.65 -4.35
N ARG A 45 21.02 -17.18 -4.14
CA ARG A 45 20.78 -18.63 -4.09
C ARG A 45 21.31 -19.33 -5.34
N PRO A 46 21.75 -20.59 -5.22
CA PRO A 46 22.13 -21.39 -6.37
C PRO A 46 20.98 -21.44 -7.38
N LYS A 47 21.28 -21.15 -8.64
CA LYS A 47 20.36 -21.31 -9.77
C LYS A 47 19.96 -22.79 -9.84
N GLY A 48 18.69 -23.11 -9.54
CA GLY A 48 18.21 -24.49 -9.72
C GLY A 48 17.07 -24.98 -8.82
N SER A 49 16.56 -24.20 -7.88
CA SER A 49 15.34 -24.59 -7.17
C SER A 49 14.12 -24.24 -8.03
N GLY A 50 13.40 -25.25 -8.51
CA GLY A 50 12.11 -25.04 -9.20
C GLY A 50 11.07 -24.36 -8.29
N ASN A 51 9.99 -23.87 -8.87
CA ASN A 51 8.83 -23.31 -8.14
C ASN A 51 7.99 -24.42 -7.51
N ASP A 52 8.62 -25.42 -6.90
CA ASP A 52 7.90 -26.48 -6.23
C ASP A 52 7.31 -26.02 -4.88
N SER A 53 6.26 -26.66 -4.45
CA SER A 53 5.56 -26.32 -3.21
C SER A 53 6.46 -26.37 -1.96
N LYS A 54 7.52 -27.18 -1.95
CA LYS A 54 8.47 -27.28 -0.84
C LYS A 54 9.37 -26.03 -0.79
N THR A 55 9.82 -25.55 -1.93
CA THR A 55 10.64 -24.32 -2.02
C THR A 55 9.82 -23.09 -1.60
N ILE A 56 8.57 -22.97 -2.07
CA ILE A 56 7.65 -21.90 -1.65
C ILE A 56 7.40 -22.00 -0.15
N ALA A 57 7.10 -23.21 0.36
CA ALA A 57 6.89 -23.44 1.78
C ALA A 57 8.06 -22.95 2.64
N ALA A 58 9.28 -23.35 2.28
CA ALA A 58 10.48 -22.95 2.99
C ALA A 58 10.75 -21.42 2.92
N ALA A 59 10.36 -20.76 1.83
CA ALA A 59 10.46 -19.31 1.73
C ALA A 59 9.47 -18.61 2.67
N LEU A 60 8.23 -19.08 2.73
CA LEU A 60 7.21 -18.57 3.64
C LEU A 60 7.57 -18.78 5.11
N ASP A 61 8.08 -19.99 5.46
CA ASP A 61 8.45 -20.33 6.83
C ASP A 61 9.60 -19.44 7.37
N ARG A 62 10.48 -18.94 6.50
CA ARG A 62 11.51 -17.96 6.90
C ARG A 62 10.98 -16.53 7.02
N ALA A 63 10.06 -16.13 6.13
CA ALA A 63 9.60 -14.76 6.05
C ALA A 63 8.54 -14.41 7.09
N LEU A 64 7.64 -15.35 7.42
CA LEU A 64 6.51 -15.12 8.31
C LEU A 64 6.92 -14.64 9.72
N PRO A 65 7.90 -15.27 10.42
CA PRO A 65 8.31 -14.83 11.75
C PRO A 65 8.82 -13.38 11.74
N LEU A 66 9.61 -13.01 10.74
CA LEU A 66 10.16 -11.66 10.61
C LEU A 66 9.06 -10.62 10.37
N LEU A 67 8.12 -10.91 9.47
CA LEU A 67 6.99 -10.00 9.22
C LEU A 67 6.10 -9.84 10.44
N GLN A 68 5.84 -10.91 11.18
CA GLN A 68 5.07 -10.89 12.43
C GLN A 68 5.77 -10.02 13.49
N GLN A 69 7.09 -10.15 13.63
CA GLN A 69 7.88 -9.33 14.54
C GLN A 69 7.79 -7.85 14.18
N ALA A 70 7.96 -7.50 12.90
CA ALA A 70 7.88 -6.11 12.44
C ALA A 70 6.49 -5.51 12.69
N ALA A 71 5.42 -6.26 12.43
CA ALA A 71 4.05 -5.85 12.71
C ALA A 71 3.80 -5.65 14.21
N ALA A 72 4.27 -6.57 15.06
CA ALA A 72 4.11 -6.51 16.52
C ALA A 72 4.89 -5.34 17.16
N ASN A 73 5.99 -4.93 16.55
CA ASN A 73 6.83 -3.85 17.08
C ASN A 73 6.29 -2.46 16.77
N TYR A 74 5.58 -2.26 15.66
CA TYR A 74 5.08 -0.93 15.28
C TYR A 74 4.26 -0.24 16.39
N PRO A 75 3.26 -0.89 17.02
CA PRO A 75 2.46 -0.26 18.07
C PRO A 75 3.24 0.15 19.32
N LYS A 76 4.46 -0.40 19.53
CA LYS A 76 5.35 0.00 20.63
C LYS A 76 5.98 1.37 20.41
N HIS A 77 6.08 1.81 19.16
CA HIS A 77 6.72 3.07 18.75
C HIS A 77 5.74 4.12 18.26
N ARG A 78 4.55 3.73 17.82
CA ARG A 78 3.56 4.63 17.21
C ARG A 78 2.15 4.31 17.71
N GLN A 79 1.30 5.34 17.73
CA GLN A 79 -0.09 5.23 18.16
C GLN A 79 -1.09 5.44 17.01
N CYS A 80 -0.61 5.81 15.82
CA CYS A 80 -1.42 6.00 14.63
C CYS A 80 -1.41 4.76 13.75
N PHE A 81 -2.49 4.54 13.02
CA PHE A 81 -2.57 3.51 12.00
C PHE A 81 -1.51 3.70 10.91
N SER A 82 -1.02 2.61 10.35
CA SER A 82 -0.06 2.60 9.24
C SER A 82 -0.41 1.53 8.21
N CYS A 83 -0.60 1.92 6.96
CA CYS A 83 -0.88 1.01 5.85
C CYS A 83 0.21 -0.07 5.69
N HIS A 84 1.46 0.30 5.84
CA HIS A 84 2.62 -0.58 5.61
C HIS A 84 3.00 -1.46 6.81
N HIS A 85 2.56 -1.12 8.04
CA HIS A 85 2.86 -1.95 9.22
C HIS A 85 1.63 -2.67 9.80
N GLN A 86 0.41 -2.34 9.36
CA GLN A 86 -0.82 -3.06 9.71
C GLN A 86 -1.43 -3.75 8.51
N THR A 87 -1.92 -3.01 7.51
CA THR A 87 -2.73 -3.63 6.44
C THR A 87 -1.94 -4.65 5.64
N LEU A 88 -0.73 -4.33 5.17
CA LEU A 88 0.03 -5.25 4.33
C LEU A 88 0.53 -6.49 5.10
N PRO A 89 1.06 -6.38 6.33
CA PRO A 89 1.30 -7.58 7.15
C PRO A 89 0.02 -8.41 7.38
N MET A 90 -1.12 -7.80 7.69
CA MET A 90 -2.38 -8.54 7.86
C MET A 90 -2.79 -9.27 6.57
N LEU A 91 -2.62 -8.63 5.39
CA LEU A 91 -2.85 -9.30 4.10
C LEU A 91 -2.00 -10.56 3.97
N ALA A 92 -0.69 -10.45 4.22
CA ALA A 92 0.23 -11.57 4.13
C ALA A 92 -0.14 -12.71 5.10
N LEU A 93 -0.43 -12.38 6.36
CA LEU A 93 -0.78 -13.37 7.37
C LEU A 93 -2.11 -14.07 7.06
N VAL A 94 -3.13 -13.32 6.65
CA VAL A 94 -4.43 -13.91 6.29
C VAL A 94 -4.31 -14.80 5.05
N THR A 95 -3.50 -14.41 4.05
CA THR A 95 -3.27 -15.24 2.87
C THR A 95 -2.49 -16.50 3.21
N ALA A 96 -1.44 -16.39 4.02
CA ALA A 96 -0.67 -17.53 4.50
C ALA A 96 -1.52 -18.50 5.34
N LYS A 97 -2.42 -17.97 6.19
CA LYS A 97 -3.37 -18.77 6.97
C LYS A 97 -4.29 -19.60 6.09
N LYS A 98 -4.80 -19.05 4.97
CA LYS A 98 -5.62 -19.79 4.00
C LYS A 98 -4.87 -21.01 3.44
N GLN A 99 -3.56 -20.92 3.32
CA GLN A 99 -2.65 -22.01 2.92
C GLN A 99 -2.19 -22.89 4.11
N ARG A 100 -2.92 -22.84 5.23
CA ARG A 100 -2.65 -23.62 6.45
C ARG A 100 -1.24 -23.40 7.03
N ARG A 101 -0.61 -22.24 6.78
CA ARG A 101 0.62 -21.86 7.45
C ARG A 101 0.34 -21.44 8.88
N ALA A 102 1.24 -21.82 9.79
CA ALA A 102 1.18 -21.36 11.17
C ALA A 102 1.42 -19.85 11.24
N ILE A 103 0.50 -19.12 11.83
CA ILE A 103 0.59 -17.69 12.09
C ILE A 103 0.24 -17.41 13.54
N ASP A 104 0.67 -16.27 14.05
CA ASP A 104 0.24 -15.75 15.35
C ASP A 104 -1.16 -15.13 15.23
N GLU A 105 -2.17 -15.89 15.62
CA GLU A 105 -3.58 -15.47 15.62
C GLU A 105 -3.83 -14.32 16.57
N LYS A 106 -3.10 -14.29 17.70
CA LYS A 106 -3.21 -13.19 18.66
C LYS A 106 -2.69 -11.90 18.06
N LEU A 107 -1.60 -11.97 17.30
CA LEU A 107 -1.09 -10.81 16.57
C LEU A 107 -2.13 -10.24 15.60
N LEU A 108 -2.84 -11.08 14.84
CA LEU A 108 -3.93 -10.62 13.97
C LEU A 108 -5.01 -9.88 14.75
N GLN A 109 -5.42 -10.40 15.90
CA GLN A 109 -6.39 -9.75 16.78
C GLN A 109 -5.88 -8.42 17.30
N ASP A 110 -4.62 -8.38 17.77
CA ASP A 110 -3.97 -7.17 18.30
C ASP A 110 -3.85 -6.08 17.21
N GLN A 111 -3.49 -6.46 15.96
CA GLN A 111 -3.42 -5.53 14.83
C GLN A 111 -4.80 -4.99 14.44
N THR A 112 -5.82 -5.83 14.50
CA THR A 112 -7.22 -5.43 14.23
C THR A 112 -7.69 -4.42 15.27
N GLU A 113 -7.48 -4.70 16.55
CA GLU A 113 -7.88 -3.81 17.62
C GLU A 113 -7.08 -2.51 17.63
N PHE A 114 -5.78 -2.56 17.32
CA PHE A 114 -4.97 -1.36 17.13
C PHE A 114 -5.50 -0.48 15.99
N THR A 115 -5.86 -1.09 14.85
CA THR A 115 -6.48 -0.38 13.72
C THR A 115 -7.78 0.28 14.16
N ARG A 116 -8.69 -0.49 14.77
CA ARG A 116 -9.98 0.00 15.27
C ARG A 116 -9.82 1.19 16.22
N LYS A 117 -8.96 1.06 17.25
CA LYS A 117 -8.68 2.11 18.22
C LYS A 117 -8.08 3.37 17.59
N SER A 118 -7.24 3.22 16.59
CA SER A 118 -6.67 4.36 15.87
C SER A 118 -7.77 5.20 15.21
N PHE A 119 -8.72 4.57 14.52
CA PHE A 119 -9.84 5.27 13.88
C PHE A 119 -10.92 5.72 14.87
N GLN A 120 -11.08 5.05 16.01
CA GLN A 120 -11.98 5.51 17.07
C GLN A 120 -11.58 6.88 17.62
N LYS A 121 -10.29 7.18 17.71
CA LYS A 121 -9.79 8.51 18.12
C LYS A 121 -10.13 9.59 17.09
N GLU A 122 -10.35 9.22 15.85
CA GLU A 122 -10.63 10.12 14.73
C GLU A 122 -12.13 10.25 14.39
N LEU A 123 -13.06 9.71 15.21
CA LEU A 123 -14.49 9.64 14.90
C LEU A 123 -15.10 10.99 14.49
N ASN A 124 -14.75 12.09 15.16
CA ASN A 124 -15.25 13.41 14.82
C ASN A 124 -14.76 13.88 13.45
N GLY A 125 -13.48 13.63 13.16
CA GLY A 125 -12.86 13.89 11.86
C GLY A 125 -13.51 13.06 10.75
N LEU A 126 -13.70 11.77 11.00
CA LEU A 126 -14.37 10.85 10.07
C LEU A 126 -15.79 11.30 9.74
N ARG A 127 -16.60 11.62 10.74
CA ARG A 127 -17.99 12.08 10.55
C ARG A 127 -18.08 13.43 9.86
N SER A 128 -17.13 14.33 10.14
CA SER A 128 -17.13 15.67 9.50
C SER A 128 -16.53 15.68 8.10
N GLY A 129 -15.75 14.65 7.71
CA GLY A 129 -15.00 14.61 6.47
C GLY A 129 -13.71 15.46 6.49
N LYS A 130 -13.19 15.78 7.69
CA LYS A 130 -12.04 16.68 7.86
C LYS A 130 -11.11 16.18 8.98
N GLY A 131 -9.83 16.58 8.92
CA GLY A 131 -8.88 16.40 10.02
C GLY A 131 -8.37 14.98 10.23
N VAL A 132 -8.60 14.06 9.31
CA VAL A 132 -8.04 12.69 9.39
C VAL A 132 -6.66 12.65 8.77
N GLY A 133 -5.66 12.20 9.52
CA GLY A 133 -4.29 12.05 9.04
C GLY A 133 -4.21 11.05 7.88
N GLY A 134 -3.46 11.40 6.81
CA GLY A 134 -3.35 10.59 5.61
C GLY A 134 -4.58 10.59 4.69
N LYS A 135 -5.65 11.30 5.08
CA LYS A 135 -6.90 11.48 4.31
C LYS A 135 -7.54 10.14 3.89
N ALA A 136 -8.20 10.14 2.73
CA ALA A 136 -8.98 9.01 2.22
C ALA A 136 -8.13 7.75 1.99
N MET A 137 -6.87 7.88 1.60
CA MET A 137 -5.97 6.73 1.43
C MET A 137 -5.78 5.96 2.73
N THR A 138 -5.50 6.64 3.85
CA THR A 138 -5.36 6.01 5.16
C THR A 138 -6.66 5.36 5.63
N VAL A 139 -7.81 6.02 5.43
CA VAL A 139 -9.12 5.47 5.77
C VAL A 139 -9.41 4.21 4.94
N ALA A 140 -9.11 4.22 3.65
CA ALA A 140 -9.32 3.08 2.76
C ALA A 140 -8.43 1.87 3.13
N TYR A 141 -7.16 2.10 3.45
CA TYR A 141 -6.28 1.05 3.99
C TYR A 141 -6.79 0.51 5.34
N GLY A 142 -7.31 1.36 6.21
CA GLY A 142 -7.92 0.95 7.48
C GLY A 142 -9.13 0.04 7.28
N LEU A 143 -10.05 0.40 6.38
CA LEU A 143 -11.19 -0.46 6.02
C LEU A 143 -10.72 -1.79 5.43
N TRP A 144 -9.64 -1.79 4.64
CA TRP A 144 -9.07 -3.03 4.11
C TRP A 144 -8.51 -3.90 5.24
N ALA A 145 -7.77 -3.34 6.20
CA ALA A 145 -7.27 -4.08 7.36
C ALA A 145 -8.41 -4.72 8.17
N LEU A 146 -9.48 -3.96 8.44
CA LEU A 146 -10.65 -4.48 9.14
C LEU A 146 -11.37 -5.58 8.34
N ARG A 147 -11.45 -5.45 7.01
CA ARG A 147 -12.01 -6.49 6.13
C ARG A 147 -11.19 -7.78 6.15
N LEU A 148 -9.86 -7.68 6.14
CA LEU A 148 -8.97 -8.83 6.23
C LEU A 148 -9.19 -9.63 7.53
N ALA A 149 -9.54 -8.95 8.62
CA ALA A 149 -9.89 -9.55 9.91
C ALA A 149 -11.35 -10.05 10.00
N ASP A 150 -12.12 -9.97 8.94
CA ASP A 150 -13.59 -10.21 8.93
C ASP A 150 -14.33 -9.41 10.03
N TRP A 151 -13.86 -8.20 10.31
CA TRP A 151 -14.51 -7.30 11.26
C TRP A 151 -15.94 -7.00 10.81
N LYS A 152 -16.87 -7.02 11.76
CA LYS A 152 -18.28 -6.68 11.46
C LYS A 152 -18.46 -5.16 11.41
N SER A 153 -19.47 -4.72 10.64
CA SER A 153 -19.82 -3.30 10.59
C SER A 153 -20.16 -2.77 11.98
N ASP A 154 -19.61 -1.60 12.31
CA ASP A 154 -19.82 -0.89 13.56
C ASP A 154 -19.84 0.63 13.31
N GLU A 155 -19.96 1.41 14.39
CA GLU A 155 -19.95 2.87 14.35
C GLU A 155 -18.69 3.45 13.69
N ILE A 156 -17.53 2.79 13.85
CA ILE A 156 -16.26 3.26 13.31
C ILE A 156 -16.23 3.04 11.81
N THR A 157 -16.57 1.85 11.34
CA THR A 157 -16.64 1.55 9.90
C THR A 157 -17.69 2.39 9.18
N GLU A 158 -18.85 2.66 9.82
CA GLU A 158 -19.86 3.59 9.30
C GLU A 158 -19.30 5.02 9.16
N ALA A 159 -18.57 5.50 10.17
CA ALA A 159 -17.91 6.81 10.12
C ALA A 159 -16.81 6.87 9.05
N MET A 160 -16.03 5.79 8.86
CA MET A 160 -15.02 5.69 7.81
C MET A 160 -15.66 5.74 6.42
N VAL A 161 -16.78 5.05 6.19
CA VAL A 161 -17.56 5.16 4.95
C VAL A 161 -18.10 6.57 4.76
N THR A 162 -18.63 7.19 5.82
CA THR A 162 -19.10 8.60 5.78
C THR A 162 -17.98 9.55 5.33
N TYR A 163 -16.75 9.33 5.82
CA TYR A 163 -15.59 10.11 5.40
C TYR A 163 -15.32 9.98 3.91
N LEU A 164 -15.32 8.76 3.39
CA LEU A 164 -15.09 8.49 1.97
C LEU A 164 -16.20 9.12 1.10
N LEU A 165 -17.46 9.04 1.51
CA LEU A 165 -18.58 9.69 0.81
C LEU A 165 -18.42 11.21 0.72
N LYS A 166 -17.82 11.85 1.74
CA LYS A 166 -17.62 13.31 1.79
C LYS A 166 -16.35 13.81 1.12
N THR A 167 -15.39 12.92 0.82
CA THR A 167 -14.05 13.31 0.38
C THR A 167 -13.68 12.85 -1.02
N GLN A 168 -14.64 12.28 -1.77
CA GLN A 168 -14.45 12.01 -3.20
C GLN A 168 -14.27 13.34 -3.95
N THR A 169 -13.31 13.39 -4.88
CA THR A 169 -13.14 14.55 -5.76
C THR A 169 -14.28 14.67 -6.76
N GLU A 170 -14.40 15.82 -7.39
CA GLU A 170 -15.42 16.03 -8.43
C GLU A 170 -15.21 15.08 -9.62
N GLU A 171 -13.97 14.72 -9.93
CA GLU A 171 -13.58 13.80 -11.00
C GLU A 171 -13.86 12.32 -10.65
N GLY A 172 -14.13 11.99 -9.39
CA GLY A 172 -14.56 10.66 -8.96
C GLY A 172 -13.49 9.80 -8.30
N TYR A 173 -12.32 10.33 -7.95
CA TYR A 173 -11.26 9.58 -7.27
C TYR A 173 -11.04 10.06 -5.83
N TRP A 174 -10.15 9.37 -5.09
CA TRP A 174 -9.71 9.77 -3.75
C TRP A 174 -8.22 9.99 -3.70
N THR A 175 -7.79 10.85 -2.77
CA THR A 175 -6.39 11.26 -2.61
C THR A 175 -5.82 10.86 -1.26
N GLY A 176 -4.48 10.79 -1.20
CA GLY A 176 -3.71 10.81 0.05
C GLY A 176 -3.37 12.24 0.51
N GLN A 177 -2.72 12.34 1.65
CA GLN A 177 -2.24 13.62 2.20
C GLN A 177 -0.82 13.94 1.73
N VAL A 178 0.00 12.93 1.54
CA VAL A 178 1.43 13.02 1.22
C VAL A 178 1.74 12.13 0.03
N SER A 179 2.78 12.49 -0.71
CA SER A 179 3.34 11.64 -1.75
C SER A 179 4.55 10.89 -1.19
N ARG A 180 4.35 9.60 -0.90
CA ARG A 180 5.41 8.67 -0.48
C ARG A 180 5.35 7.42 -1.35
N PRO A 181 5.96 7.47 -2.54
CA PRO A 181 5.90 6.38 -3.48
C PRO A 181 6.56 5.09 -2.94
N PRO A 182 6.06 3.92 -3.35
CA PRO A 182 4.85 3.71 -4.15
C PRO A 182 3.55 3.73 -3.35
N LEU A 183 3.59 3.40 -2.06
CA LEU A 183 2.44 3.08 -1.20
C LEU A 183 1.41 4.20 -1.02
N GLU A 184 1.88 5.45 -0.92
CA GLU A 184 1.06 6.60 -0.53
C GLU A 184 1.10 7.72 -1.59
N GLU A 185 1.13 7.34 -2.86
CA GLU A 185 1.15 8.28 -3.98
C GLU A 185 -0.01 8.04 -4.96
N SER A 186 -0.33 6.78 -5.24
CA SER A 186 -1.28 6.41 -6.29
C SER A 186 -2.73 6.74 -5.92
N TYR A 187 -3.39 7.54 -6.75
CA TYR A 187 -4.83 7.77 -6.65
C TYR A 187 -5.64 6.53 -7.03
N PHE A 188 -5.08 5.64 -7.86
CA PHE A 188 -5.71 4.35 -8.16
C PHE A 188 -5.79 3.49 -6.91
N THR A 189 -4.69 3.41 -6.13
CA THR A 189 -4.68 2.69 -4.84
C THR A 189 -5.75 3.24 -3.90
N ALA A 190 -5.77 4.55 -3.66
CA ALA A 190 -6.76 5.17 -2.79
C ALA A 190 -8.20 4.89 -3.24
N THR A 191 -8.46 5.00 -4.56
CA THR A 191 -9.79 4.84 -5.14
C THR A 191 -10.27 3.40 -5.06
N VAL A 192 -9.44 2.44 -5.41
CA VAL A 192 -9.81 1.01 -5.41
C VAL A 192 -10.06 0.51 -3.99
N LEU A 193 -9.19 0.87 -3.05
CA LEU A 193 -9.39 0.49 -1.65
C LEU A 193 -10.62 1.17 -1.03
N ALA A 194 -10.92 2.43 -1.41
CA ALA A 194 -12.14 3.11 -0.99
C ALA A 194 -13.41 2.39 -1.50
N ILE A 195 -13.43 2.00 -2.78
CA ILE A 195 -14.53 1.21 -3.36
C ILE A 195 -14.71 -0.11 -2.60
N GLN A 196 -13.63 -0.86 -2.38
CA GLN A 196 -13.68 -2.14 -1.65
C GLN A 196 -14.22 -1.96 -0.22
N GLY A 197 -13.72 -0.93 0.48
CA GLY A 197 -14.15 -0.62 1.84
C GLY A 197 -15.63 -0.25 1.90
N MET A 198 -16.10 0.61 1.01
CA MET A 198 -17.51 1.00 0.95
C MET A 198 -18.43 -0.16 0.56
N LYS A 199 -18.06 -0.99 -0.43
CA LYS A 199 -18.84 -2.20 -0.79
C LYS A 199 -19.00 -3.17 0.39
N ARG A 200 -18.04 -3.23 1.31
CA ARG A 200 -18.08 -4.12 2.48
C ARG A 200 -18.83 -3.54 3.67
N TYR A 201 -18.72 -2.23 3.91
CA TYR A 201 -19.10 -1.62 5.19
C TYR A 201 -20.19 -0.55 5.09
N ALA A 202 -20.64 -0.16 3.89
CA ALA A 202 -21.75 0.79 3.78
C ALA A 202 -23.01 0.24 4.45
N THR A 203 -23.62 1.05 5.30
CA THR A 203 -24.93 0.76 5.90
C THR A 203 -26.05 0.95 4.89
N ASP A 204 -27.25 0.43 5.17
CA ASP A 204 -28.43 0.62 4.32
C ASP A 204 -28.72 2.11 4.06
N LYS A 205 -28.49 2.96 5.08
CA LYS A 205 -28.65 4.42 4.94
C LYS A 205 -27.63 5.06 3.99
N GLN A 206 -26.45 4.45 3.84
CA GLN A 206 -25.37 4.94 2.98
C GLN A 206 -25.41 4.34 1.57
N LYS A 207 -26.22 3.30 1.34
CA LYS A 207 -26.21 2.49 0.12
C LYS A 207 -26.35 3.32 -1.16
N SER A 208 -27.39 4.13 -1.27
CA SER A 208 -27.61 4.97 -2.47
C SER A 208 -26.46 5.95 -2.74
N SER A 209 -25.96 6.62 -1.68
CA SER A 209 -24.81 7.52 -1.81
C SER A 209 -23.54 6.77 -2.22
N THR A 210 -23.34 5.56 -1.69
CA THR A 210 -22.21 4.68 -2.03
C THR A 210 -22.26 4.26 -3.50
N GLU A 211 -23.41 3.85 -3.99
CA GLU A 211 -23.63 3.50 -5.40
C GLU A 211 -23.28 4.68 -6.33
N ALA A 212 -23.74 5.89 -5.98
CA ALA A 212 -23.47 7.08 -6.76
C ALA A 212 -21.96 7.43 -6.85
N VAL A 213 -21.23 7.38 -5.72
CA VAL A 213 -19.79 7.68 -5.71
C VAL A 213 -18.96 6.56 -6.37
N ILE A 214 -19.39 5.30 -6.25
CA ILE A 214 -18.75 4.17 -6.95
C ILE A 214 -18.92 4.31 -8.47
N ALA A 215 -20.09 4.73 -8.96
CA ALA A 215 -20.32 4.96 -10.39
C ALA A 215 -19.38 6.05 -10.94
N LYS A 216 -19.16 7.15 -10.21
CA LYS A 216 -18.16 8.16 -10.59
C LYS A 216 -16.74 7.60 -10.60
N ALA A 217 -16.37 6.84 -9.58
CA ALA A 217 -15.06 6.22 -9.49
C ALA A 217 -14.81 5.20 -10.61
N GLN A 218 -15.84 4.46 -11.02
CA GLN A 218 -15.79 3.55 -12.16
C GLN A 218 -15.52 4.30 -13.46
N ALA A 219 -16.18 5.42 -13.70
CA ALA A 219 -15.92 6.24 -14.88
C ALA A 219 -14.45 6.73 -14.89
N TRP A 220 -13.97 7.25 -13.76
CA TRP A 220 -12.60 7.71 -13.61
C TRP A 220 -11.58 6.58 -13.83
N LEU A 221 -11.74 5.41 -13.19
CA LEU A 221 -10.87 4.25 -13.36
C LEU A 221 -10.78 3.78 -14.81
N THR A 222 -11.89 3.83 -15.55
CA THR A 222 -11.96 3.39 -16.94
C THR A 222 -11.19 4.34 -17.86
N THR A 223 -11.34 5.65 -17.67
CA THR A 223 -10.82 6.67 -18.60
C THR A 223 -9.42 7.18 -18.28
N THR A 224 -9.01 7.12 -17.01
CA THR A 224 -7.72 7.68 -16.58
C THR A 224 -6.56 6.75 -16.95
N ALA A 225 -5.51 7.33 -17.53
CA ALA A 225 -4.27 6.60 -17.84
C ALA A 225 -3.47 6.33 -16.56
N ALA A 226 -2.99 5.09 -16.40
CA ALA A 226 -2.07 4.70 -15.34
C ALA A 226 -0.64 5.19 -15.67
N LYS A 227 0.07 5.72 -14.68
CA LYS A 227 1.40 6.32 -14.85
C LYS A 227 2.54 5.35 -14.60
N ASP A 228 2.43 4.54 -13.56
CA ASP A 228 3.46 3.62 -13.10
C ASP A 228 2.88 2.24 -12.77
N ARG A 229 3.69 1.38 -12.14
CA ARG A 229 3.28 0.01 -11.80
C ARG A 229 2.15 -0.01 -10.78
N GLU A 230 2.23 0.81 -9.75
CA GLU A 230 1.21 0.90 -8.71
C GLU A 230 -0.16 1.23 -9.33
N ASP A 231 -0.21 2.25 -10.19
CA ASP A 231 -1.42 2.64 -10.91
C ASP A 231 -1.97 1.51 -11.79
N LYS A 232 -1.11 0.86 -12.59
CA LYS A 232 -1.53 -0.21 -13.52
C LYS A 232 -2.12 -1.41 -12.77
N VAL A 233 -1.48 -1.81 -11.68
CA VAL A 233 -1.91 -2.97 -10.88
C VAL A 233 -3.21 -2.66 -10.15
N PHE A 234 -3.33 -1.50 -9.49
CA PHE A 234 -4.57 -1.12 -8.83
C PHE A 234 -5.70 -0.81 -9.83
N LYS A 235 -5.41 -0.24 -11.00
CA LYS A 235 -6.41 -0.11 -12.07
C LYS A 235 -6.99 -1.47 -12.46
N LEU A 236 -6.14 -2.46 -12.73
CA LEU A 236 -6.57 -3.82 -13.03
C LEU A 236 -7.45 -4.39 -11.91
N TRP A 237 -7.00 -4.27 -10.66
CA TRP A 237 -7.75 -4.77 -9.51
C TRP A 237 -9.09 -4.03 -9.35
N GLY A 238 -9.09 -2.71 -9.51
CA GLY A 238 -10.30 -1.89 -9.44
C GLY A 238 -11.33 -2.27 -10.49
N LEU A 239 -10.91 -2.47 -11.73
CA LEU A 239 -11.80 -2.92 -12.81
C LEU A 239 -12.41 -4.29 -12.53
N SER A 240 -11.67 -5.22 -11.89
CA SER A 240 -12.16 -6.57 -11.60
C SER A 240 -13.23 -6.64 -10.52
N ILE A 241 -13.33 -5.63 -9.65
CA ILE A 241 -14.37 -5.54 -8.61
C ILE A 241 -15.62 -4.78 -9.09
N LEU A 242 -15.57 -4.25 -10.29
CA LEU A 242 -16.69 -3.58 -10.96
C LEU A 242 -17.34 -4.52 -11.97
N GLU A 243 -18.66 -4.47 -12.06
CA GLU A 243 -19.42 -5.32 -12.98
C GLU A 243 -19.21 -4.90 -14.46
N ASP A 244 -19.41 -5.84 -15.38
CA ASP A 244 -19.46 -5.62 -16.84
C ASP A 244 -18.21 -4.98 -17.48
N LYS A 245 -17.01 -5.31 -16.97
CA LYS A 245 -15.72 -4.75 -17.44
C LYS A 245 -14.78 -5.78 -18.10
N THR A 246 -15.32 -6.83 -18.69
CA THR A 246 -14.53 -7.96 -19.20
C THR A 246 -13.43 -7.54 -20.20
N LYS A 247 -13.74 -6.61 -21.13
CA LYS A 247 -12.77 -6.14 -22.13
C LYS A 247 -11.68 -5.27 -21.48
N GLU A 248 -12.06 -4.35 -20.59
CA GLU A 248 -11.16 -3.46 -19.88
C GLU A 248 -10.24 -4.25 -18.94
N ILE A 249 -10.77 -5.26 -18.25
CA ILE A 249 -9.99 -6.18 -17.41
C ILE A 249 -8.96 -6.95 -18.25
N ALA A 250 -9.37 -7.50 -19.40
CA ALA A 250 -8.47 -8.23 -20.29
C ALA A 250 -7.33 -7.32 -20.80
N SER A 251 -7.65 -6.10 -21.23
CA SER A 251 -6.68 -5.12 -21.70
C SER A 251 -5.73 -4.67 -20.59
N ALA A 252 -6.24 -4.37 -19.39
CA ALA A 252 -5.42 -3.97 -18.25
C ALA A 252 -4.50 -5.12 -17.79
N ARG A 253 -4.99 -6.38 -17.77
CA ARG A 253 -4.19 -7.55 -17.45
C ARG A 253 -3.07 -7.76 -18.46
N GLN A 254 -3.36 -7.63 -19.76
CA GLN A 254 -2.34 -7.73 -20.82
C GLN A 254 -1.28 -6.65 -20.67
N ALA A 255 -1.64 -5.40 -20.35
CA ALA A 255 -0.70 -4.32 -20.11
C ALA A 255 0.21 -4.59 -18.90
N VAL A 256 -0.33 -5.16 -17.81
CA VAL A 256 0.46 -5.56 -16.63
C VAL A 256 1.43 -6.69 -16.99
N LEU A 257 0.98 -7.70 -17.74
CA LEU A 257 1.81 -8.84 -18.16
C LEU A 257 2.92 -8.42 -19.14
N ALA A 258 2.62 -7.50 -20.07
CA ALA A 258 3.59 -7.01 -21.06
C ALA A 258 4.78 -6.26 -20.42
N ASP A 259 4.61 -5.73 -19.23
CA ASP A 259 5.67 -5.03 -18.48
C ASP A 259 6.59 -5.98 -17.69
N GLN A 260 6.37 -7.31 -17.73
CA GLN A 260 7.26 -8.27 -17.08
C GLN A 260 8.64 -8.27 -17.75
N ARG A 261 9.68 -8.21 -16.97
CA ARG A 261 11.06 -8.14 -17.45
C ARG A 261 11.66 -9.51 -17.71
N GLU A 262 12.84 -9.52 -18.31
CA GLU A 262 13.58 -10.76 -18.62
C GLU A 262 13.92 -11.57 -17.36
N ASP A 263 14.19 -10.88 -16.23
CA ASP A 263 14.45 -11.52 -14.93
C ASP A 263 13.19 -12.14 -14.27
N GLY A 264 12.03 -12.00 -14.90
CA GLY A 264 10.74 -12.50 -14.41
C GLY A 264 10.03 -11.57 -13.44
N GLY A 265 10.66 -10.51 -12.99
CA GLY A 265 10.08 -9.53 -12.06
C GLY A 265 9.43 -8.32 -12.72
N TRP A 266 8.92 -7.43 -11.90
CA TRP A 266 8.41 -6.10 -12.26
C TRP A 266 9.10 -5.02 -11.43
N GLY A 267 9.32 -3.86 -12.02
CA GLY A 267 9.83 -2.69 -11.33
C GLY A 267 8.71 -1.70 -11.00
N GLN A 268 8.88 -0.86 -9.98
CA GLN A 268 7.90 0.16 -9.58
C GLN A 268 7.66 1.19 -10.69
N THR A 269 8.69 1.52 -11.47
CA THR A 269 8.62 2.39 -12.65
C THR A 269 9.38 1.75 -13.81
N ASP A 270 9.21 2.28 -15.02
CA ASP A 270 9.88 1.76 -16.22
C ASP A 270 11.41 1.85 -16.12
N SER A 271 11.94 2.87 -15.43
CA SER A 271 13.38 3.10 -15.27
C SER A 271 14.03 2.33 -14.11
N MET A 272 13.23 1.80 -13.17
CA MET A 272 13.75 1.06 -12.00
C MET A 272 13.92 -0.42 -12.33
N LYS A 273 14.89 -1.08 -11.71
CA LYS A 273 15.04 -2.55 -11.76
C LYS A 273 13.82 -3.23 -11.14
N SER A 274 13.65 -4.51 -11.45
CA SER A 274 12.64 -5.34 -10.77
C SER A 274 12.93 -5.41 -9.27
N ASP A 275 11.88 -5.40 -8.47
CA ASP A 275 11.97 -5.54 -7.02
C ASP A 275 10.79 -6.35 -6.47
N ALA A 276 10.93 -6.80 -5.22
CA ALA A 276 9.96 -7.69 -4.59
C ALA A 276 8.63 -6.99 -4.25
N TYR A 277 8.64 -5.67 -4.04
CA TYR A 277 7.41 -4.92 -3.83
C TYR A 277 6.52 -4.94 -5.08
N ALA A 278 7.06 -4.48 -6.20
CA ALA A 278 6.33 -4.42 -7.46
C ALA A 278 5.96 -5.81 -7.98
N THR A 279 6.88 -6.79 -7.85
CA THR A 279 6.64 -8.16 -8.29
C THR A 279 5.59 -8.86 -7.42
N GLY A 280 5.71 -8.81 -6.10
CA GLY A 280 4.77 -9.45 -5.19
C GLY A 280 3.36 -8.88 -5.32
N GLN A 281 3.22 -7.56 -5.35
CA GLN A 281 1.94 -6.88 -5.57
C GLN A 281 1.30 -7.29 -6.91
N THR A 282 2.09 -7.30 -7.98
CA THR A 282 1.60 -7.67 -9.32
C THR A 282 1.10 -9.11 -9.34
N LEU A 283 1.86 -10.06 -8.82
CA LEU A 283 1.48 -11.47 -8.77
C LEU A 283 0.21 -11.70 -7.94
N PHE A 284 0.14 -11.07 -6.75
CA PHE A 284 -1.05 -11.17 -5.90
C PHE A 284 -2.30 -10.69 -6.64
N VAL A 285 -2.24 -9.51 -7.26
CA VAL A 285 -3.40 -8.97 -7.99
C VAL A 285 -3.73 -9.79 -9.22
N LEU A 286 -2.75 -10.29 -9.96
CA LEU A 286 -2.99 -11.19 -11.10
C LEU A 286 -3.76 -12.46 -10.67
N ARG A 287 -3.46 -13.02 -9.50
CA ARG A 287 -4.24 -14.13 -8.92
C ARG A 287 -5.66 -13.73 -8.53
N GLU A 288 -5.79 -12.57 -7.85
CA GLU A 288 -7.11 -12.03 -7.49
C GLU A 288 -8.03 -11.80 -8.70
N VAL A 289 -7.45 -11.50 -9.88
CA VAL A 289 -8.21 -11.32 -11.13
C VAL A 289 -8.27 -12.58 -11.99
N GLY A 290 -7.95 -13.74 -11.42
CA GLY A 290 -8.14 -15.05 -12.02
C GLY A 290 -7.06 -15.50 -13.02
N LEU A 291 -5.84 -14.97 -12.94
CA LEU A 291 -4.71 -15.56 -13.69
C LEU A 291 -4.38 -16.93 -13.06
N ASP A 292 -4.26 -17.95 -13.90
CA ASP A 292 -3.89 -19.29 -13.40
C ASP A 292 -2.45 -19.31 -12.88
N SER A 293 -2.23 -20.05 -11.79
CA SER A 293 -0.89 -20.17 -11.20
C SER A 293 0.10 -20.92 -12.11
N SER A 294 -0.38 -21.71 -13.04
CA SER A 294 0.45 -22.38 -14.07
C SER A 294 0.88 -21.46 -15.22
N ASP A 295 0.37 -20.23 -15.28
CA ASP A 295 0.76 -19.25 -16.29
C ASP A 295 2.27 -18.98 -16.25
N LYS A 296 2.93 -18.96 -17.41
CA LYS A 296 4.38 -18.79 -17.50
C LYS A 296 4.88 -17.47 -16.93
N ALA A 297 4.11 -16.39 -17.08
CA ALA A 297 4.49 -15.10 -16.50
C ALA A 297 4.39 -15.14 -14.97
N PHE A 298 3.33 -15.77 -14.43
CA PHE A 298 3.19 -15.98 -13.00
C PHE A 298 4.35 -16.79 -12.44
N GLN A 299 4.66 -17.94 -13.03
CA GLN A 299 5.75 -18.82 -12.59
C GLN A 299 7.13 -18.13 -12.62
N ARG A 300 7.41 -17.31 -13.64
CA ARG A 300 8.65 -16.52 -13.69
C ARG A 300 8.71 -15.49 -12.55
N GLY A 301 7.59 -14.85 -12.23
CA GLY A 301 7.51 -13.90 -11.13
C GLY A 301 7.72 -14.57 -9.76
N VAL A 302 7.14 -15.76 -9.54
CA VAL A 302 7.38 -16.59 -8.36
C VAL A 302 8.86 -16.93 -8.25
N GLN A 303 9.48 -17.36 -9.35
CA GLN A 303 10.92 -17.66 -9.37
C GLN A 303 11.77 -16.43 -9.02
N PHE A 304 11.43 -15.24 -9.53
CA PHE A 304 12.10 -14.00 -9.17
C PHE A 304 12.03 -13.75 -7.65
N LEU A 305 10.87 -13.89 -7.03
CA LEU A 305 10.72 -13.73 -5.57
C LEU A 305 11.58 -14.73 -4.80
N LEU A 306 11.56 -16.02 -5.21
CA LEU A 306 12.33 -17.06 -4.55
C LEU A 306 13.86 -16.82 -4.67
N GLN A 307 14.34 -16.30 -5.80
CA GLN A 307 15.75 -16.02 -6.04
C GLN A 307 16.24 -14.75 -5.34
N THR A 308 15.35 -13.80 -5.08
CA THR A 308 15.70 -12.50 -4.47
C THR A 308 15.43 -12.43 -2.97
N GLN A 309 14.90 -13.50 -2.36
CA GLN A 309 14.76 -13.59 -0.91
C GLN A 309 16.11 -13.54 -0.21
N CYS A 310 16.27 -12.64 0.76
CA CYS A 310 17.45 -12.55 1.60
C CYS A 310 17.62 -13.80 2.50
N ALA A 311 18.82 -14.02 3.01
CA ALA A 311 19.13 -15.17 3.87
C ALA A 311 18.28 -15.19 5.15
N ASP A 312 17.93 -14.01 5.68
CA ASP A 312 17.07 -13.83 6.86
C ASP A 312 15.57 -14.06 6.59
N GLY A 313 15.18 -14.25 5.33
CA GLY A 313 13.80 -14.47 4.92
C GLY A 313 13.07 -13.23 4.43
N SER A 314 13.64 -12.04 4.56
CA SER A 314 13.06 -10.78 4.08
C SER A 314 13.28 -10.59 2.57
N TRP A 315 12.67 -9.51 2.03
CA TRP A 315 13.01 -8.96 0.72
C TRP A 315 13.42 -7.50 0.86
N PHE A 316 14.66 -7.23 0.49
CA PHE A 316 15.17 -5.86 0.46
C PHE A 316 14.62 -5.07 -0.73
N VAL A 317 14.11 -3.89 -0.45
CA VAL A 317 13.77 -2.87 -1.45
C VAL A 317 14.29 -1.53 -0.97
N LYS A 318 14.97 -0.80 -1.86
CA LYS A 318 15.45 0.55 -1.57
C LYS A 318 14.30 1.54 -1.57
N THR A 319 14.14 2.30 -0.48
CA THR A 319 13.12 3.37 -0.44
C THR A 319 13.48 4.51 -1.40
N ARG A 320 12.46 5.02 -2.10
CA ARG A 320 12.54 6.25 -2.90
C ARG A 320 11.73 7.39 -2.27
N SER A 321 11.13 7.13 -1.12
CA SER A 321 10.36 8.12 -0.37
C SER A 321 11.25 8.89 0.60
N LEU A 322 10.95 10.17 0.78
CA LEU A 322 11.54 10.95 1.86
C LEU A 322 10.87 10.59 3.20
N PRO A 323 11.62 10.48 4.30
CA PRO A 323 11.07 10.21 5.60
C PRO A 323 10.22 11.41 6.08
N ILE A 324 9.02 11.12 6.59
CA ILE A 324 8.13 12.13 7.21
C ILE A 324 8.01 11.96 8.73
N GLN A 325 8.65 10.93 9.26
CA GLN A 325 8.66 10.60 10.70
C GLN A 325 10.08 10.27 11.14
N THR A 326 10.37 10.50 12.42
CA THR A 326 11.60 10.02 13.03
C THR A 326 11.70 8.51 12.89
N TYR A 327 12.88 8.04 12.50
CA TYR A 327 13.18 6.60 12.39
C TYR A 327 12.95 5.89 13.74
N PHE A 328 12.47 4.69 13.68
CA PHE A 328 12.44 3.72 14.77
C PHE A 328 12.71 2.33 14.17
N ASP A 329 13.27 1.44 14.95
CA ASP A 329 13.52 0.07 14.54
C ASP A 329 12.28 -0.78 14.79
N ASN A 330 11.68 -1.32 13.72
CA ASN A 330 10.54 -2.24 13.82
C ASN A 330 10.97 -3.72 13.81
N GLY A 331 12.28 -4.01 13.76
CA GLY A 331 12.82 -5.36 13.66
C GLY A 331 13.01 -5.86 12.21
N ASP A 332 12.67 -5.05 11.20
CA ASP A 332 13.03 -5.34 9.81
C ASP A 332 14.55 -5.09 9.63
N PRO A 333 15.30 -6.02 9.02
CA PRO A 333 16.76 -5.95 8.97
C PRO A 333 17.32 -4.84 8.06
N HIS A 334 16.45 -4.12 7.34
CA HIS A 334 16.85 -3.16 6.32
C HIS A 334 16.90 -1.71 6.80
N GLY A 335 16.89 -1.46 8.10
CA GLY A 335 17.08 -0.13 8.70
C GLY A 335 16.09 0.91 8.14
N LYS A 336 16.59 2.02 7.58
CA LYS A 336 15.72 3.08 7.03
C LYS A 336 14.89 2.63 5.82
N ASP A 337 15.27 1.57 5.13
CA ASP A 337 14.53 1.00 4.01
C ASP A 337 13.36 0.09 4.47
N GLN A 338 13.19 -0.13 5.78
CA GLN A 338 12.04 -0.87 6.35
C GLN A 338 10.67 -0.33 5.90
N PHE A 339 10.57 0.96 5.59
CA PHE A 339 9.35 1.58 5.09
C PHE A 339 8.79 0.88 3.84
N ILE A 340 9.66 0.35 2.99
CA ILE A 340 9.28 -0.36 1.76
C ILE A 340 9.64 -1.85 1.81
N SER A 341 10.68 -2.26 2.56
CA SER A 341 11.09 -3.67 2.65
C SER A 341 10.09 -4.52 3.43
N THR A 342 9.52 -4.01 4.53
CA THR A 342 8.41 -4.68 5.23
C THR A 342 7.19 -4.88 4.31
N PRO A 343 6.67 -3.86 3.58
CA PRO A 343 5.67 -4.04 2.53
C PRO A 343 6.05 -5.02 1.42
N ALA A 344 7.30 -4.99 0.96
CA ALA A 344 7.78 -5.91 -0.07
C ALA A 344 7.75 -7.36 0.42
N THR A 345 8.17 -7.60 1.65
CA THR A 345 8.07 -8.90 2.32
C THR A 345 6.60 -9.34 2.45
N ALA A 346 5.70 -8.43 2.82
CA ALA A 346 4.27 -8.73 2.92
C ALA A 346 3.65 -9.10 1.55
N TRP A 347 3.93 -8.33 0.50
CA TRP A 347 3.45 -8.63 -0.85
C TRP A 347 4.04 -9.93 -1.40
N ALA A 348 5.33 -10.20 -1.15
CA ALA A 348 5.96 -11.45 -1.57
C ALA A 348 5.33 -12.67 -0.87
N ILE A 349 5.08 -12.59 0.44
CA ILE A 349 4.35 -13.64 1.18
C ILE A 349 2.96 -13.82 0.60
N ALA A 350 2.19 -12.73 0.39
CA ALA A 350 0.84 -12.81 -0.13
C ALA A 350 0.81 -13.45 -1.54
N ALA A 351 1.76 -13.10 -2.41
CA ALA A 351 1.90 -13.68 -3.75
C ALA A 351 2.25 -15.18 -3.70
N LEU A 352 3.28 -15.55 -2.93
CA LEU A 352 3.71 -16.95 -2.80
C LEU A 352 2.64 -17.82 -2.14
N ALA A 353 1.88 -17.27 -1.19
CA ALA A 353 0.78 -17.97 -0.54
C ALA A 353 -0.50 -18.00 -1.39
N SER A 354 -0.58 -17.31 -2.53
CA SER A 354 -1.71 -17.38 -3.46
C SER A 354 -1.53 -18.41 -4.58
N ASP A 355 -0.38 -19.10 -4.62
CA ASP A 355 -0.03 -20.12 -5.64
C ASP A 355 -0.67 -21.51 -5.36
N GLY A 356 -1.31 -21.71 -4.22
CA GLY A 356 -1.89 -22.99 -3.80
C GLY A 356 -3.40 -23.11 -3.98
#